data_71700129e12a68fd32fe0adbcfc23d4f
#
_entry.id   71700129e12a68fd32fe0adbcfc23d4f
#
_cell.length_a   1.000
_cell.length_b   1.000
_cell.length_c   1.000
_cell.angle_alpha   90.00
_cell.angle_beta   90.00
_cell.angle_gamma   90.00
#
_symmetry.space_group_name_H-M   'P 1'
#
loop_
_entity.id
_entity.type
_entity.pdbx_description
1 polymer ?
#
loop_
_entity_poly.entity_id
_entity_poly.type
_entity_poly.pdbx_seq_one_letter_code
_entity_poly.pdbx_strand_id
1 'polypeptide(L)'
;RMKAGTADTVPFGFFKKSIFDTIGLFDERLVRAQDYEFNRRIIKSGGTVWLNPEIQVVYYNQPTLWLFLKKQLLHEAPYNAYMWYLAPYTFVFRHAVTGIFFLGILSGSILSFYFTWIKWLFFSVITLYTMLALIASIRQALRYKHIIHLFALPASFFLFHFLHGFGLVCGISKLLFGRAPVQKHDEPWEAAGRVRSFQVHNR
;
A
#
# COMPACT_ATOMS: atom_id res chain seq x y z
N ARG A 1 -6.50 -4.38 -21.40
CA ARG A 1 -7.55 -3.48 -20.90
C ARG A 1 -8.07 -4.01 -19.58
N MET A 2 -8.16 -3.17 -18.55
CA MET A 2 -8.87 -3.53 -17.32
C MET A 2 -10.36 -3.75 -17.67
N LYS A 3 -10.97 -4.77 -17.06
CA LYS A 3 -12.39 -5.04 -17.20
C LYS A 3 -13.15 -4.33 -16.09
N ALA A 4 -14.37 -3.86 -16.38
CA ALA A 4 -15.28 -3.39 -15.35
C ALA A 4 -15.60 -4.52 -14.38
N GLY A 5 -15.68 -4.23 -13.09
CA GLY A 5 -15.95 -5.25 -12.08
C GLY A 5 -15.72 -4.78 -10.66
N THR A 6 -15.92 -5.68 -9.72
CA THR A 6 -15.64 -5.42 -8.31
C THR A 6 -14.14 -5.27 -8.06
N ALA A 7 -13.78 -4.33 -7.20
CA ALA A 7 -12.41 -4.06 -6.79
C ALA A 7 -12.33 -3.93 -5.26
N ASP A 8 -11.14 -4.15 -4.71
CA ASP A 8 -10.90 -3.95 -3.29
C ASP A 8 -10.67 -2.48 -2.94
N THR A 9 -10.31 -1.68 -3.92
CA THR A 9 -10.17 -0.23 -3.82
C THR A 9 -10.19 0.42 -5.20
N VAL A 10 -10.63 1.68 -5.25
CA VAL A 10 -10.49 2.58 -6.38
C VAL A 10 -9.97 3.93 -5.88
N PRO A 11 -8.97 4.53 -6.53
CA PRO A 11 -8.59 5.90 -6.23
C PRO A 11 -9.65 6.87 -6.75
N PHE A 12 -9.84 8.01 -6.09
CA PHE A 12 -10.79 9.05 -6.51
C PHE A 12 -12.21 8.52 -6.73
N GLY A 13 -12.72 7.75 -5.76
CA GLY A 13 -14.04 7.12 -5.84
C GLY A 13 -15.19 8.13 -5.85
N PHE A 14 -16.27 7.78 -6.56
CA PHE A 14 -17.57 8.44 -6.48
C PHE A 14 -18.47 7.63 -5.56
N PHE A 15 -19.06 8.30 -4.57
CA PHE A 15 -19.86 7.64 -3.53
C PHE A 15 -21.28 8.16 -3.52
N LYS A 16 -22.25 7.28 -3.31
CA LYS A 16 -23.61 7.71 -2.98
C LYS A 16 -23.61 8.46 -1.66
N LYS A 17 -24.29 9.60 -1.58
CA LYS A 17 -24.35 10.42 -0.34
C LYS A 17 -24.82 9.59 0.86
N SER A 18 -25.81 8.74 0.68
CA SER A 18 -26.34 7.86 1.74
C SER A 18 -25.32 6.91 2.36
N ILE A 19 -24.18 6.66 1.70
CA ILE A 19 -23.14 5.79 2.26
C ILE A 19 -22.49 6.43 3.48
N PHE A 20 -22.32 7.76 3.46
CA PHE A 20 -21.76 8.51 4.58
C PHE A 20 -22.71 8.49 5.79
N ASP A 21 -24.02 8.40 5.56
CA ASP A 21 -25.00 8.25 6.65
C ASP A 21 -24.98 6.84 7.27
N THR A 22 -24.51 5.84 6.50
CA THR A 22 -24.48 4.43 6.92
C THR A 22 -23.20 4.06 7.63
N ILE A 23 -22.04 4.45 7.07
CA ILE A 23 -20.71 4.02 7.54
C ILE A 23 -19.83 5.17 8.03
N GLY A 24 -20.35 6.40 8.08
CA GLY A 24 -19.62 7.59 8.50
C GLY A 24 -18.73 8.19 7.43
N LEU A 25 -18.04 9.27 7.80
CA LEU A 25 -17.13 10.03 6.94
C LEU A 25 -15.75 9.37 6.83
N PHE A 26 -14.84 9.99 6.08
CA PHE A 26 -13.42 9.61 6.07
C PHE A 26 -12.80 9.75 7.46
N ASP A 27 -11.87 8.86 7.78
CA ASP A 27 -11.11 8.94 9.03
C ASP A 27 -10.05 10.05 8.93
N GLU A 28 -10.29 11.17 9.62
CA GLU A 28 -9.43 12.35 9.59
C GLU A 28 -8.04 12.10 10.20
N ARG A 29 -7.88 11.05 11.01
CA ARG A 29 -6.57 10.64 11.55
C ARG A 29 -5.65 10.11 10.44
N LEU A 30 -6.24 9.63 9.34
CA LEU A 30 -5.51 9.11 8.18
C LEU A 30 -5.26 10.24 7.17
N VAL A 31 -4.14 10.95 7.29
CA VAL A 31 -3.70 11.93 6.28
C VAL A 31 -3.33 11.26 4.95
N ARG A 32 -3.07 9.95 4.97
CA ARG A 32 -2.81 9.10 3.81
C ARG A 32 -3.58 7.79 3.96
N ALA A 33 -3.85 7.15 2.81
CA ALA A 33 -4.58 5.88 2.72
C ALA A 33 -6.05 5.96 3.18
N GLN A 34 -6.61 7.16 3.39
CA GLN A 34 -8.00 7.35 3.79
C GLN A 34 -9.00 6.82 2.77
N ASP A 35 -8.68 6.93 1.48
CA ASP A 35 -9.48 6.38 0.38
C ASP A 35 -9.49 4.84 0.40
N TYR A 36 -8.32 4.23 0.64
CA TYR A 36 -8.23 2.79 0.77
C TYR A 36 -9.00 2.27 1.99
N GLU A 37 -8.84 2.93 3.15
CA GLU A 37 -9.57 2.60 4.38
C GLU A 37 -11.08 2.68 4.13
N PHE A 38 -11.57 3.77 3.53
CA PHE A 38 -12.98 3.97 3.27
C PHE A 38 -13.57 2.91 2.31
N ASN A 39 -12.87 2.59 1.22
CA ASN A 39 -13.26 1.51 0.32
C ASN A 39 -13.34 0.15 1.04
N ARG A 40 -12.38 -0.15 1.93
CA ARG A 40 -12.38 -1.38 2.73
C ARG A 40 -13.51 -1.40 3.75
N ARG A 41 -13.87 -0.25 4.33
CA ARG A 41 -15.01 -0.10 5.25
C ARG A 41 -16.33 -0.35 4.54
N ILE A 42 -16.51 0.16 3.31
CA ILE A 42 -17.66 -0.14 2.46
C ILE A 42 -17.81 -1.66 2.29
N ILE A 43 -16.72 -2.33 1.91
CA ILE A 43 -16.74 -3.79 1.69
C ILE A 43 -17.04 -4.54 2.99
N LYS A 44 -16.41 -4.15 4.10
CA LYS A 44 -16.67 -4.74 5.43
C LYS A 44 -18.14 -4.61 5.84
N SER A 45 -18.80 -3.52 5.46
CA SER A 45 -20.21 -3.25 5.76
C SER A 45 -21.18 -3.94 4.79
N GLY A 46 -20.71 -4.79 3.87
CA GLY A 46 -21.53 -5.51 2.88
C GLY A 46 -21.77 -4.72 1.59
N GLY A 47 -21.18 -3.54 1.43
CA GLY A 47 -21.23 -2.77 0.19
C GLY A 47 -20.25 -3.27 -0.87
N THR A 48 -20.31 -2.68 -2.05
CA THR A 48 -19.48 -3.06 -3.20
C THR A 48 -18.75 -1.84 -3.75
N VAL A 49 -17.46 -1.99 -4.00
CA VAL A 49 -16.64 -1.03 -4.75
C VAL A 49 -16.55 -1.52 -6.19
N TRP A 50 -16.95 -0.68 -7.14
CA TRP A 50 -17.01 -1.02 -8.55
C TRP A 50 -16.01 -0.21 -9.36
N LEU A 51 -15.12 -0.89 -10.08
CA LEU A 51 -14.18 -0.26 -11.01
C LEU A 51 -14.85 -0.14 -12.38
N ASN A 52 -14.99 1.10 -12.88
CA ASN A 52 -15.35 1.37 -14.27
C ASN A 52 -14.14 1.93 -15.02
N PRO A 53 -13.54 1.19 -15.97
CA PRO A 53 -12.37 1.64 -16.73
C PRO A 53 -12.66 2.80 -17.71
N GLU A 54 -13.92 3.12 -17.96
CA GLU A 54 -14.32 4.27 -18.79
C GLU A 54 -14.13 5.60 -18.05
N ILE A 55 -14.15 5.56 -16.70
CA ILE A 55 -13.85 6.73 -15.87
C ILE A 55 -12.35 6.90 -15.83
N GLN A 56 -11.85 7.89 -16.54
CA GLN A 56 -10.42 8.19 -16.62
C GLN A 56 -10.13 9.51 -15.92
N VAL A 57 -9.10 9.50 -15.07
CA VAL A 57 -8.58 10.70 -14.42
C VAL A 57 -7.11 10.87 -14.76
N VAL A 58 -6.68 12.12 -14.96
CA VAL A 58 -5.26 12.44 -15.13
C VAL A 58 -4.66 12.69 -13.75
N TYR A 59 -3.69 11.88 -13.40
CA TYR A 59 -2.97 12.01 -12.13
C TYR A 59 -1.55 12.49 -12.36
N TYR A 60 -1.22 13.67 -11.84
CA TYR A 60 0.14 14.20 -11.87
C TYR A 60 0.92 13.68 -10.66
N ASN A 61 1.83 12.77 -10.92
CA ASN A 61 2.71 12.24 -9.87
C ASN A 61 3.81 13.24 -9.51
N GLN A 62 4.66 12.89 -8.53
CA GLN A 62 5.81 13.69 -8.16
C GLN A 62 6.75 13.90 -9.37
N PRO A 63 7.27 15.11 -9.57
CA PRO A 63 8.03 15.45 -10.78
C PRO A 63 9.41 14.77 -10.84
N THR A 64 9.95 14.32 -9.70
CA THR A 64 11.24 13.65 -9.65
C THR A 64 11.17 12.34 -8.88
N LEU A 65 12.05 11.40 -9.22
CA LEU A 65 12.17 10.12 -8.49
C LEU A 65 12.45 10.35 -7.00
N TRP A 66 13.30 11.32 -6.67
CA TRP A 66 13.62 11.64 -5.27
C TRP A 66 12.40 12.10 -4.48
N LEU A 67 11.60 13.01 -5.00
CA LEU A 67 10.38 13.48 -4.34
C LEU A 67 9.35 12.34 -4.20
N PHE A 68 9.24 11.47 -5.20
CA PHE A 68 8.43 10.27 -5.13
C PHE A 68 8.89 9.35 -4.01
N LEU A 69 10.18 9.01 -3.94
CA LEU A 69 10.75 8.12 -2.91
C LEU A 69 10.63 8.74 -1.51
N LYS A 70 10.86 10.04 -1.37
CA LYS A 70 10.68 10.77 -0.12
C LYS A 70 9.23 10.69 0.36
N LYS A 71 8.26 10.87 -0.54
CA LYS A 71 6.84 10.73 -0.23
C LYS A 71 6.53 9.30 0.24
N GLN A 72 7.04 8.28 -0.45
CA GLN A 72 6.85 6.88 -0.07
C GLN A 72 7.40 6.58 1.31
N LEU A 73 8.62 7.00 1.59
CA LEU A 73 9.32 6.76 2.85
C LEU A 73 8.65 7.45 4.05
N LEU A 74 8.32 8.74 3.91
CA LEU A 74 7.91 9.58 5.05
C LEU A 74 6.41 9.62 5.28
N HIS A 75 5.61 9.33 4.25
CA HIS A 75 4.16 9.48 4.31
C HIS A 75 3.42 8.17 3.99
N GLU A 76 3.55 7.63 2.79
CA GLU A 76 2.71 6.50 2.36
C GLU A 76 2.98 5.24 3.20
N ALA A 77 4.24 4.86 3.38
CA ALA A 77 4.60 3.65 4.08
C ALA A 77 4.28 3.68 5.59
N PRO A 78 4.63 4.73 6.36
CA PRO A 78 4.23 4.81 7.77
C PRO A 78 2.71 4.82 7.96
N TYR A 79 1.97 5.49 7.06
CA TYR A 79 0.51 5.53 7.15
C TYR A 79 -0.16 4.19 6.83
N ASN A 80 0.47 3.28 6.07
CA ASN A 80 0.00 1.90 5.97
C ASN A 80 -0.01 1.21 7.35
N ALA A 81 1.05 1.36 8.15
CA ALA A 81 1.08 0.82 9.51
C ALA A 81 0.02 1.45 10.41
N TYR A 82 -0.16 2.76 10.33
CA TYR A 82 -1.16 3.50 11.12
C TYR A 82 -2.58 3.09 10.74
N MET A 83 -2.86 2.93 9.45
CA MET A 83 -4.13 2.44 8.95
C MET A 83 -4.45 1.03 9.47
N TRP A 84 -3.47 0.11 9.46
CA TRP A 84 -3.70 -1.24 10.01
C TRP A 84 -3.94 -1.23 11.52
N TYR A 85 -3.29 -0.32 12.25
CA TYR A 85 -3.51 -0.14 13.67
C TYR A 85 -4.91 0.39 13.97
N LEU A 86 -5.36 1.41 13.24
CA LEU A 86 -6.69 2.02 13.41
C LEU A 86 -7.81 1.13 12.87
N ALA A 87 -7.60 0.50 11.72
CA ALA A 87 -8.59 -0.27 10.97
C ALA A 87 -8.00 -1.63 10.51
N PRO A 88 -7.88 -2.63 11.40
CA PRO A 88 -7.23 -3.92 11.10
C PRO A 88 -7.81 -4.67 9.89
N TYR A 89 -9.07 -4.44 9.56
CA TYR A 89 -9.72 -5.01 8.37
C TYR A 89 -9.15 -4.52 7.04
N THR A 90 -8.33 -3.47 7.06
CA THR A 90 -7.62 -2.94 5.88
C THR A 90 -6.34 -3.71 5.57
N PHE A 91 -5.86 -4.55 6.50
CA PHE A 91 -4.64 -5.30 6.30
C PHE A 91 -4.75 -6.25 5.10
N VAL A 92 -3.80 -6.16 4.19
CA VAL A 92 -3.59 -7.10 3.10
C VAL A 92 -2.10 -7.41 3.00
N PHE A 93 -1.77 -8.70 2.97
CA PHE A 93 -0.38 -9.18 3.00
C PHE A 93 0.53 -8.52 1.95
N ARG A 94 0.00 -8.24 0.74
CA ARG A 94 0.76 -7.56 -0.31
C ARG A 94 1.36 -6.21 0.12
N HIS A 95 0.74 -5.50 1.06
CA HIS A 95 1.26 -4.22 1.57
C HIS A 95 2.39 -4.42 2.59
N ALA A 96 2.45 -5.58 3.24
CA ALA A 96 3.51 -5.92 4.17
C ALA A 96 4.80 -6.41 3.47
N VAL A 97 4.70 -6.83 2.20
CA VAL A 97 5.83 -7.42 1.44
C VAL A 97 7.05 -6.50 1.40
N THR A 98 6.85 -5.19 1.28
CA THR A 98 7.98 -4.23 1.28
C THR A 98 8.70 -4.17 2.61
N GLY A 99 7.97 -4.25 3.73
CA GLY A 99 8.57 -4.34 5.07
C GLY A 99 9.35 -5.63 5.26
N ILE A 100 8.79 -6.76 4.81
CA ILE A 100 9.48 -8.07 4.81
C ILE A 100 10.73 -8.02 3.93
N PHE A 101 10.64 -7.38 2.75
CA PHE A 101 11.79 -7.20 1.87
C PHE A 101 12.90 -6.39 2.55
N PHE A 102 12.58 -5.26 3.17
CA PHE A 102 13.57 -4.44 3.89
C PHE A 102 14.24 -5.22 5.03
N LEU A 103 13.45 -5.87 5.88
CA LEU A 103 13.97 -6.68 6.97
C LEU A 103 14.79 -7.87 6.48
N GLY A 104 14.36 -8.51 5.39
CA GLY A 104 15.08 -9.61 4.74
C GLY A 104 16.43 -9.17 4.17
N ILE A 105 16.49 -7.99 3.52
CA ILE A 105 17.77 -7.41 3.06
C ILE A 105 18.68 -7.13 4.25
N LEU A 106 18.18 -6.48 5.31
CA LEU A 106 18.99 -6.12 6.47
C LEU A 106 19.49 -7.35 7.24
N SER A 107 18.56 -8.24 7.62
CA SER A 107 18.92 -9.44 8.37
C SER A 107 19.72 -10.45 7.54
N GLY A 108 19.33 -10.64 6.28
CA GLY A 108 20.01 -11.55 5.36
C GLY A 108 21.45 -11.11 5.08
N SER A 109 21.70 -9.82 4.87
CA SER A 109 23.05 -9.31 4.67
C SER A 109 23.94 -9.55 5.90
N ILE A 110 23.43 -9.37 7.13
CA ILE A 110 24.18 -9.58 8.37
C ILE A 110 24.37 -11.08 8.63
N LEU A 111 23.28 -11.87 8.61
CA LEU A 111 23.32 -13.28 8.99
C LEU A 111 24.05 -14.16 7.98
N SER A 112 24.16 -13.73 6.72
CA SER A 112 24.93 -14.43 5.70
C SER A 112 26.42 -14.56 6.01
N PHE A 113 26.97 -13.71 6.89
CA PHE A 113 28.35 -13.83 7.36
C PHE A 113 28.53 -14.95 8.38
N TYR A 114 27.50 -15.31 9.12
CA TYR A 114 27.55 -16.29 10.20
C TYR A 114 27.03 -17.65 9.79
N PHE A 115 26.10 -17.74 8.85
CA PHE A 115 25.41 -18.99 8.48
C PHE A 115 25.45 -19.23 6.98
N THR A 116 26.15 -20.27 6.55
CA THR A 116 26.31 -20.62 5.12
C THR A 116 24.98 -20.88 4.42
N TRP A 117 24.02 -21.54 5.08
CA TRP A 117 22.71 -21.79 4.48
C TRP A 117 21.90 -20.51 4.29
N ILE A 118 21.99 -19.53 5.21
CA ILE A 118 21.36 -18.20 5.05
C ILE A 118 22.01 -17.45 3.89
N LYS A 119 23.32 -17.56 3.74
CA LYS A 119 24.05 -16.98 2.61
C LYS A 119 23.46 -17.43 1.28
N TRP A 120 23.32 -18.76 1.09
CA TRP A 120 22.76 -19.29 -0.16
C TRP A 120 21.30 -18.87 -0.36
N LEU A 121 20.48 -18.91 0.68
CA LEU A 121 19.11 -18.45 0.63
C LEU A 121 19.02 -16.98 0.26
N PHE A 122 19.80 -16.11 0.91
CA PHE A 122 19.84 -14.67 0.65
C PHE A 122 20.21 -14.36 -0.80
N PHE A 123 21.30 -14.94 -1.30
CA PHE A 123 21.70 -14.73 -2.68
C PHE A 123 20.68 -15.28 -3.68
N SER A 124 20.04 -16.40 -3.39
CA SER A 124 18.98 -16.96 -4.25
C SER A 124 17.79 -16.00 -4.35
N VAL A 125 17.34 -15.42 -3.21
CA VAL A 125 16.25 -14.43 -3.17
C VAL A 125 16.64 -13.16 -3.94
N ILE A 126 17.85 -12.64 -3.74
CA ILE A 126 18.32 -11.44 -4.46
C ILE A 126 18.43 -11.70 -5.95
N THR A 127 18.93 -12.87 -6.35
CA THR A 127 19.02 -13.25 -7.76
C THR A 127 17.63 -13.33 -8.39
N LEU A 128 16.67 -14.00 -7.73
CA LEU A 128 15.29 -14.09 -8.21
C LEU A 128 14.64 -12.69 -8.31
N TYR A 129 14.82 -11.85 -7.30
CA TYR A 129 14.33 -10.47 -7.33
C TYR A 129 14.89 -9.69 -8.52
N THR A 130 16.21 -9.75 -8.71
CA THR A 130 16.90 -9.07 -9.81
C THR A 130 16.44 -9.57 -11.18
N MET A 131 16.27 -10.88 -11.34
CA MET A 131 15.74 -11.47 -12.57
C MET A 131 14.33 -10.95 -12.88
N LEU A 132 13.42 -10.94 -11.89
CA LEU A 132 12.06 -10.44 -12.07
C LEU A 132 12.04 -8.93 -12.39
N ALA A 133 12.88 -8.14 -11.72
CA ALA A 133 13.04 -6.72 -11.99
C ALA A 133 13.56 -6.48 -13.43
N LEU A 134 14.54 -7.26 -13.89
CA LEU A 134 15.07 -7.19 -15.26
C LEU A 134 14.01 -7.58 -16.29
N ILE A 135 13.26 -8.67 -16.06
CA ILE A 135 12.17 -9.09 -16.96
C ILE A 135 11.13 -7.98 -17.10
N ALA A 136 10.72 -7.37 -15.97
CA ALA A 136 9.79 -6.25 -15.99
C ALA A 136 10.36 -5.05 -16.76
N SER A 137 11.64 -4.74 -16.57
CA SER A 137 12.33 -3.63 -17.22
C SER A 137 12.49 -3.83 -18.72
N ILE A 138 12.81 -5.06 -19.15
CA ILE A 138 12.88 -5.42 -20.58
C ILE A 138 11.51 -5.24 -21.22
N ARG A 139 10.44 -5.73 -20.59
CA ARG A 139 9.06 -5.54 -21.10
C ARG A 139 8.71 -4.07 -21.26
N GLN A 140 9.09 -3.20 -20.33
CA GLN A 140 8.84 -1.76 -20.42
C GLN A 140 9.72 -1.09 -21.46
N ALA A 141 11.00 -1.46 -21.54
CA ALA A 141 11.93 -0.96 -22.56
C ALA A 141 11.43 -1.28 -23.98
N LEU A 142 10.94 -2.47 -24.22
CA LEU A 142 10.35 -2.89 -25.50
C LEU A 142 9.04 -2.17 -25.77
N ARG A 143 8.15 -2.03 -24.77
CA ARG A 143 6.84 -1.38 -24.89
C ARG A 143 6.98 0.10 -25.26
N TYR A 144 7.86 0.83 -24.59
CA TYR A 144 8.03 2.27 -24.77
C TYR A 144 9.20 2.62 -25.71
N LYS A 145 9.92 1.65 -26.21
CA LYS A 145 11.10 1.80 -27.11
C LYS A 145 12.18 2.71 -26.52
N HIS A 146 12.37 2.64 -25.20
CA HIS A 146 13.39 3.41 -24.47
C HIS A 146 14.30 2.48 -23.68
N ILE A 147 15.56 2.36 -24.13
CA ILE A 147 16.56 1.48 -23.51
C ILE A 147 16.92 1.89 -22.08
N ILE A 148 16.74 3.16 -21.71
CA ILE A 148 16.99 3.66 -20.37
C ILE A 148 16.19 2.91 -19.29
N HIS A 149 15.02 2.36 -19.64
CA HIS A 149 14.19 1.58 -18.71
C HIS A 149 14.92 0.32 -18.22
N LEU A 150 15.84 -0.23 -19.01
CA LEU A 150 16.59 -1.43 -18.64
C LEU A 150 17.49 -1.20 -17.42
N PHE A 151 17.99 0.01 -17.26
CA PHE A 151 18.91 0.37 -16.16
C PHE A 151 18.17 1.13 -15.04
N ALA A 152 17.33 2.08 -15.42
CA ALA A 152 16.66 2.94 -14.45
C ALA A 152 15.57 2.19 -13.64
N LEU A 153 14.81 1.27 -14.25
CA LEU A 153 13.71 0.62 -13.55
C LEU A 153 14.17 -0.37 -12.47
N PRO A 154 15.18 -1.25 -12.67
CA PRO A 154 15.64 -2.14 -11.61
C PRO A 154 16.11 -1.38 -10.39
N ALA A 155 16.88 -0.30 -10.60
CA ALA A 155 17.35 0.58 -9.53
C ALA A 155 16.16 1.27 -8.83
N SER A 156 15.19 1.79 -9.59
CA SER A 156 14.00 2.44 -9.05
C SER A 156 13.12 1.47 -8.26
N PHE A 157 12.95 0.22 -8.72
CA PHE A 157 12.20 -0.81 -7.99
C PHE A 157 12.89 -1.15 -6.67
N PHE A 158 14.21 -1.34 -6.69
CA PHE A 158 14.95 -1.62 -5.47
C PHE A 158 14.82 -0.46 -4.46
N LEU A 159 15.08 0.75 -4.89
CA LEU A 159 14.97 1.94 -4.02
C LEU A 159 13.55 2.10 -3.48
N PHE A 160 12.54 1.91 -4.32
CA PHE A 160 11.15 1.98 -3.87
C PHE A 160 10.84 0.92 -2.82
N HIS A 161 11.09 -0.36 -3.08
CA HIS A 161 10.77 -1.42 -2.14
C HIS A 161 11.56 -1.30 -0.83
N PHE A 162 12.83 -0.92 -0.92
CA PHE A 162 13.68 -0.76 0.25
C PHE A 162 13.25 0.44 1.11
N LEU A 163 13.06 1.62 0.52
CA LEU A 163 12.69 2.83 1.26
C LEU A 163 11.24 2.77 1.76
N HIS A 164 10.32 2.24 0.98
CA HIS A 164 8.95 2.03 1.43
C HIS A 164 8.91 1.01 2.58
N GLY A 165 9.68 -0.09 2.47
CA GLY A 165 9.80 -1.07 3.54
C GLY A 165 10.39 -0.49 4.82
N PHE A 166 11.44 0.32 4.72
CA PHE A 166 12.01 1.06 5.84
C PHE A 166 10.98 2.00 6.48
N GLY A 167 10.26 2.78 5.69
CA GLY A 167 9.20 3.67 6.17
C GLY A 167 8.09 2.91 6.92
N LEU A 168 7.70 1.74 6.42
CA LEU A 168 6.72 0.87 7.07
C LEU A 168 7.22 0.39 8.44
N VAL A 169 8.47 -0.07 8.53
CA VAL A 169 9.09 -0.50 9.79
C VAL A 169 9.19 0.68 10.77
N CYS A 170 9.54 1.87 10.28
CA CYS A 170 9.53 3.09 11.09
C CYS A 170 8.11 3.43 11.60
N GLY A 171 7.09 3.27 10.78
CA GLY A 171 5.69 3.46 11.18
C GLY A 171 5.27 2.50 12.29
N ILE A 172 5.57 1.21 12.14
CA ILE A 172 5.33 0.19 13.17
C ILE A 172 6.09 0.52 14.46
N SER A 173 7.36 0.90 14.35
CA SER A 173 8.17 1.27 15.51
C SER A 173 7.57 2.47 16.25
N LYS A 174 7.11 3.49 15.53
CA LYS A 174 6.45 4.65 16.16
C LYS A 174 5.17 4.26 16.89
N LEU A 175 4.40 3.31 16.37
CA LEU A 175 3.22 2.76 17.08
C LEU A 175 3.63 2.04 18.37
N LEU A 176 4.65 1.18 18.31
CA LEU A 176 5.14 0.42 19.47
C LEU A 176 5.68 1.33 20.59
N PHE A 177 6.33 2.44 20.23
CA PHE A 177 6.88 3.40 21.20
C PHE A 177 5.93 4.57 21.53
N GLY A 178 4.66 4.52 21.11
CA GLY A 178 3.68 5.58 21.40
C GLY A 178 4.00 6.94 20.76
N ARG A 179 4.79 6.95 19.67
CA ARG A 179 5.20 8.17 18.95
C ARG A 179 4.48 8.37 17.61
N ALA A 180 3.51 7.52 17.32
CA ALA A 180 2.71 7.66 16.10
C ALA A 180 1.79 8.90 16.21
N PRO A 181 1.54 9.62 15.10
CA PRO A 181 0.65 10.78 15.10
C PRO A 181 -0.82 10.40 15.12
N VAL A 182 -1.14 9.13 15.38
CA VAL A 182 -2.51 8.60 15.40
C VAL A 182 -2.80 7.96 16.77
N GLN A 183 -3.99 8.23 17.31
CA GLN A 183 -4.46 7.63 18.54
C GLN A 183 -5.74 6.84 18.27
N LYS A 184 -5.91 5.72 18.96
CA LYS A 184 -7.07 4.84 18.78
C LYS A 184 -8.33 5.35 19.51
N HIS A 185 -8.18 6.36 20.38
CA HIS A 185 -9.31 6.94 21.09
C HIS A 185 -10.28 7.59 20.11
N ASP A 186 -11.53 7.28 20.28
CA ASP A 186 -12.67 7.79 19.50
C ASP A 186 -12.63 7.40 18.02
N GLU A 187 -13.04 6.17 17.72
CA GLU A 187 -13.34 5.80 16.34
C GLU A 187 -14.56 6.63 15.88
N PRO A 188 -14.41 7.57 14.91
CA PRO A 188 -15.45 8.53 14.59
C PRO A 188 -16.78 7.90 14.18
N TRP A 189 -16.75 6.70 13.62
CA TRP A 189 -17.95 5.96 13.21
C TRP A 189 -18.53 5.07 14.32
N GLU A 190 -17.73 4.60 15.28
CA GLU A 190 -18.21 3.82 16.43
C GLU A 190 -18.81 4.73 17.50
N ALA A 191 -18.21 5.88 17.77
CA ALA A 191 -18.75 6.90 18.68
C ALA A 191 -20.11 7.43 18.22
N ALA A 192 -20.38 7.44 16.91
CA ALA A 192 -21.67 7.87 16.38
C ALA A 192 -22.77 6.81 16.45
N GLY A 193 -22.51 5.59 16.95
CA GLY A 193 -23.49 4.48 17.01
C GLY A 193 -24.07 4.08 15.66
N ARG A 194 -23.36 4.32 14.55
CA ARG A 194 -23.92 4.31 13.20
C ARG A 194 -23.39 3.22 12.28
N VAL A 195 -22.82 2.14 12.78
CA VAL A 195 -22.55 1.00 11.91
C VAL A 195 -23.84 0.19 11.74
N ARG A 196 -24.71 0.66 10.85
CA ARG A 196 -25.81 -0.18 10.35
C ARG A 196 -25.25 -1.05 9.22
N SER A 197 -25.31 -2.37 9.39
CA SER A 197 -25.04 -3.31 8.31
C SER A 197 -25.94 -2.99 7.11
N PHE A 198 -25.41 -3.01 5.89
CA PHE A 198 -26.24 -2.97 4.70
C PHE A 198 -27.16 -4.21 4.75
N GLN A 199 -28.45 -4.01 4.96
CA GLN A 199 -29.41 -5.07 4.68
C GLN A 199 -29.43 -5.26 3.17
N VAL A 200 -28.96 -6.42 2.73
CA VAL A 200 -29.08 -6.83 1.33
C VAL A 200 -30.58 -7.01 1.06
N HIS A 201 -31.21 -5.99 0.52
CA HIS A 201 -32.51 -6.14 -0.11
C HIS A 201 -32.30 -6.87 -1.43
N ASN A 202 -32.40 -8.19 -1.37
CA ASN A 202 -32.65 -8.98 -2.58
C ASN A 202 -34.04 -8.59 -3.10
N ARG A 203 -34.08 -7.80 -4.14
CA ARG A 203 -35.21 -7.69 -5.05
C ARG A 203 -34.76 -8.07 -6.45
#